data_f28691f4345e43f75f989088c2a97e04
#
_entry.id   f28691f4345e43f75f989088c2a97e04
#
_cell.length_a   1.000
_cell.length_b   1.000
_cell.length_c   1.000
_cell.angle_alpha   90.00
_cell.angle_beta   90.00
_cell.angle_gamma   90.00
#
_symmetry.space_group_name_H-M   'P 1'
#
loop_
_entity.id
_entity.type
_entity.pdbx_description
1 polymer ?
#
loop_
_entity_poly.entity_id
_entity_poly.type
_entity_poly.pdbx_seq_one_letter_code
_entity_poly.pdbx_strand_id
1 'polypeptide(L)'
;ATEDAAERMRVALVNQNADMVKQNPDYVVRITGSDTYGKSKLDYFISVSAKYPVIATTSKLLSTGSDCKMTKLIVLDEMIGSMTEFKQIIGRGTRLREKEGKTHFVVMDFRNVSRLFADPEWDGPIEMNDDYDPDKDTPQTPPKPGPDNPDPPTALKNPKPIVDKNGCRVEVIYKTVSVYDASGKLLKQESIIDYTKENIRGAYASLDNFIRQWSAEDKKETIRELLRNQGIDLEAIKADQGMSDVDDFDFICHVAFDKKPLTRRERAENVKKKDFLNKYSGAARMVLEALLDKYMNTGIYEIEKTEILRLDPFMQMGKPQKIASYFGGKDGYLKAVKELEQAIYDGGAA
;
A
#
# COMPACT_ATOMS: atom_id res chain seq x y z
N ALA A 1 5.25 -8.84 16.06
CA ALA A 1 3.95 -8.21 15.75
C ALA A 1 3.05 -9.21 15.08
N THR A 2 1.78 -9.18 15.43
CA THR A 2 0.74 -9.89 14.70
C THR A 2 0.38 -9.09 13.43
N GLU A 3 -0.20 -9.76 12.45
CA GLU A 3 -0.69 -9.05 11.25
C GLU A 3 -1.78 -8.04 11.59
N ASP A 4 -2.62 -8.35 12.59
CA ASP A 4 -3.63 -7.44 13.13
C ASP A 4 -3.02 -6.18 13.77
N ALA A 5 -1.90 -6.31 14.47
CA ALA A 5 -1.20 -5.15 15.04
C ALA A 5 -0.62 -4.26 13.93
N ALA A 6 -0.02 -4.88 12.90
CA ALA A 6 0.49 -4.15 11.74
C ALA A 6 -0.64 -3.40 11.01
N GLU A 7 -1.83 -4.02 10.91
CA GLU A 7 -2.99 -3.37 10.29
C GLU A 7 -3.53 -2.21 11.12
N ARG A 8 -3.71 -2.38 12.43
CA ARG A 8 -4.14 -1.27 13.31
C ARG A 8 -3.20 -0.08 13.23
N MET A 9 -1.89 -0.34 13.21
CA MET A 9 -0.88 0.70 13.04
C MET A 9 -1.00 1.38 11.67
N ARG A 10 -1.20 0.61 10.60
CA ARG A 10 -1.41 1.16 9.26
C ARG A 10 -2.61 2.10 9.21
N VAL A 11 -3.76 1.68 9.74
CA VAL A 11 -4.98 2.50 9.78
C VAL A 11 -4.73 3.79 10.56
N ALA A 12 -4.08 3.72 11.71
CA ALA A 12 -3.74 4.90 12.50
C ALA A 12 -2.83 5.87 11.72
N LEU A 13 -1.79 5.35 11.05
CA LEU A 13 -0.87 6.14 10.24
C LEU A 13 -1.56 6.75 9.00
N VAL A 14 -2.46 6.03 8.34
CA VAL A 14 -3.28 6.56 7.24
C VAL A 14 -4.12 7.74 7.71
N ASN A 15 -4.79 7.61 8.86
CA ASN A 15 -5.62 8.67 9.42
C ASN A 15 -4.79 9.92 9.79
N GLN A 16 -3.60 9.73 10.35
CA GLN A 16 -2.69 10.84 10.70
C GLN A 16 -2.03 11.50 9.48
N ASN A 17 -1.93 10.80 8.37
CA ASN A 17 -1.32 11.26 7.13
C ASN A 17 -2.33 11.38 5.97
N ALA A 18 -3.58 11.70 6.28
CA ALA A 18 -4.67 11.69 5.29
C ALA A 18 -4.39 12.54 4.04
N ASP A 19 -3.73 13.69 4.20
CA ASP A 19 -3.38 14.57 3.07
C ASP A 19 -2.32 13.92 2.15
N MET A 20 -1.37 13.18 2.70
CA MET A 20 -0.35 12.48 1.93
C MET A 20 -0.92 11.24 1.25
N VAL A 21 -1.78 10.52 1.95
CA VAL A 21 -2.48 9.34 1.42
C VAL A 21 -3.44 9.72 0.28
N LYS A 22 -4.07 10.91 0.34
CA LYS A 22 -4.86 11.45 -0.78
C LYS A 22 -4.03 11.71 -2.03
N GLN A 23 -2.78 12.17 -1.87
CA GLN A 23 -1.88 12.39 -3.00
C GLN A 23 -1.38 11.07 -3.59
N ASN A 24 -1.08 10.10 -2.74
CA ASN A 24 -0.70 8.77 -3.17
C ASN A 24 -1.15 7.72 -2.13
N PRO A 25 -2.06 6.83 -2.52
CA PRO A 25 -2.59 5.79 -1.65
C PRO A 25 -1.51 4.84 -1.11
N ASP A 26 -0.41 4.69 -1.80
CA ASP A 26 0.73 3.86 -1.37
C ASP A 26 1.66 4.58 -0.39
N TYR A 27 1.28 5.73 0.15
CA TYR A 27 2.10 6.44 1.13
C TYR A 27 2.34 5.59 2.40
N VAL A 28 1.29 4.91 2.89
CA VAL A 28 1.36 3.97 4.01
C VAL A 28 0.84 2.61 3.57
N VAL A 29 1.68 1.58 3.60
CA VAL A 29 1.33 0.22 3.18
C VAL A 29 1.66 -0.78 4.28
N ARG A 30 0.77 -1.76 4.49
CA ARG A 30 1.10 -2.95 5.28
C ARG A 30 1.81 -3.96 4.40
N ILE A 31 2.94 -4.48 4.85
CA ILE A 31 3.72 -5.51 4.15
C ILE A 31 3.88 -6.71 5.09
N THR A 32 3.00 -7.70 4.95
CA THR A 32 2.98 -8.93 5.76
C THR A 32 2.95 -10.18 4.88
N GLY A 33 3.17 -11.34 5.51
CA GLY A 33 3.24 -12.61 4.79
C GLY A 33 1.95 -13.04 4.11
N SER A 34 0.79 -12.69 4.65
CA SER A 34 -0.53 -13.02 4.09
C SER A 34 -1.06 -11.95 3.12
N ASP A 35 -0.53 -10.73 3.18
CA ASP A 35 -1.01 -9.58 2.43
C ASP A 35 -0.47 -9.59 0.99
N THR A 36 -1.32 -9.95 0.05
CA THR A 36 -0.95 -10.01 -1.37
C THR A 36 -0.64 -8.63 -1.94
N TYR A 37 -1.42 -7.59 -1.56
CA TYR A 37 -1.17 -6.22 -1.97
C TYR A 37 0.14 -5.69 -1.38
N GLY A 38 0.34 -5.85 -0.08
CA GLY A 38 1.58 -5.44 0.58
C GLY A 38 2.81 -6.13 0.00
N LYS A 39 2.73 -7.43 -0.31
CA LYS A 39 3.82 -8.13 -1.01
C LYS A 39 4.15 -7.50 -2.36
N SER A 40 3.17 -7.05 -3.11
CA SER A 40 3.40 -6.36 -4.39
C SER A 40 4.15 -5.05 -4.23
N LYS A 41 3.98 -4.39 -3.09
CA LYS A 41 4.66 -3.12 -2.79
C LYS A 41 6.06 -3.31 -2.21
N LEU A 42 6.43 -4.54 -1.86
CA LEU A 42 7.76 -4.83 -1.31
C LEU A 42 8.88 -4.41 -2.27
N ASP A 43 8.76 -4.77 -3.55
CA ASP A 43 9.77 -4.43 -4.56
C ASP A 43 9.96 -2.90 -4.71
N TYR A 44 8.87 -2.15 -4.59
CA TYR A 44 8.91 -0.68 -4.59
C TYR A 44 9.52 -0.14 -3.30
N PHE A 45 9.15 -0.70 -2.14
CA PHE A 45 9.67 -0.25 -0.85
C PHE A 45 11.19 -0.46 -0.71
N ILE A 46 11.74 -1.53 -1.27
CA ILE A 46 13.18 -1.79 -1.28
C ILE A 46 13.93 -1.05 -2.40
N SER A 47 13.22 -0.55 -3.41
CA SER A 47 13.81 0.16 -4.54
C SER A 47 14.36 1.52 -4.12
N VAL A 48 15.59 1.84 -4.55
CA VAL A 48 16.22 3.14 -4.30
C VAL A 48 15.57 4.26 -5.11
N SER A 49 14.98 3.94 -6.24
CA SER A 49 14.40 4.91 -7.18
C SER A 49 12.90 5.13 -7.00
N ALA A 50 12.21 4.25 -6.28
CA ALA A 50 10.79 4.39 -6.04
C ALA A 50 10.52 5.42 -4.94
N LYS A 51 9.53 6.29 -5.16
CA LYS A 51 9.12 7.31 -4.20
C LYS A 51 8.16 6.77 -3.14
N TYR A 52 7.39 5.77 -3.48
CA TYR A 52 6.37 5.15 -2.63
C TYR A 52 6.54 3.63 -2.62
N PRO A 53 6.20 2.94 -1.52
CA PRO A 53 5.70 3.43 -0.23
C PRO A 53 6.73 4.23 0.57
N VAL A 54 6.25 5.18 1.39
CA VAL A 54 7.08 5.94 2.34
C VAL A 54 7.12 5.25 3.69
N ILE A 55 5.97 4.74 4.15
CA ILE A 55 5.82 4.04 5.43
C ILE A 55 5.34 2.63 5.18
N ALA A 56 6.02 1.64 5.76
CA ALA A 56 5.60 0.25 5.76
C ALA A 56 5.35 -0.22 7.20
N THR A 57 4.14 -0.75 7.47
CA THR A 57 3.87 -1.50 8.69
C THR A 57 4.02 -2.98 8.41
N THR A 58 4.65 -3.72 9.32
CA THR A 58 4.98 -5.13 9.08
C THR A 58 4.88 -5.96 10.35
N SER A 59 4.69 -7.26 10.18
CA SER A 59 4.89 -8.23 11.26
C SER A 59 6.30 -8.82 11.20
N LYS A 60 6.48 -9.94 10.51
CA LYS A 60 7.77 -10.63 10.40
C LYS A 60 8.42 -10.58 9.02
N LEU A 61 7.65 -10.26 7.97
CA LEU A 61 8.13 -10.40 6.60
C LEU A 61 9.36 -9.51 6.30
N LEU A 62 9.37 -8.27 6.78
CA LEU A 62 10.50 -7.36 6.58
C LEU A 62 11.69 -7.67 7.50
N SER A 63 11.52 -8.50 8.54
CA SER A 63 12.63 -8.93 9.40
C SER A 63 13.50 -10.02 8.73
N THR A 64 12.97 -10.71 7.71
CA THR A 64 13.68 -11.80 7.03
C THR A 64 13.91 -11.48 5.55
N GLY A 65 15.18 -11.34 5.13
CA GLY A 65 15.61 -11.40 3.72
C GLY A 65 15.44 -10.17 2.84
N SER A 66 14.61 -9.17 3.16
CA SER A 66 14.44 -7.97 2.31
C SER A 66 15.57 -6.95 2.52
N ASP A 67 16.14 -6.42 1.43
CA ASP A 67 17.24 -5.47 1.45
C ASP A 67 16.76 -4.02 1.28
N CYS A 68 16.23 -3.42 2.34
CA CYS A 68 15.71 -2.04 2.33
C CYS A 68 16.84 -1.01 2.53
N LYS A 69 17.56 -0.67 1.48
CA LYS A 69 18.72 0.24 1.55
C LYS A 69 18.38 1.66 1.98
N MET A 70 17.14 2.12 1.76
CA MET A 70 16.70 3.49 2.04
C MET A 70 15.96 3.66 3.37
N THR A 71 15.89 2.62 4.20
CA THR A 71 15.26 2.72 5.53
C THR A 71 15.96 3.76 6.39
N LYS A 72 15.28 4.85 6.73
CA LYS A 72 15.77 5.97 7.55
C LYS A 72 15.21 5.96 8.97
N LEU A 73 14.10 5.27 9.20
CA LEU A 73 13.44 5.15 10.49
C LEU A 73 12.98 3.72 10.71
N ILE A 74 13.25 3.18 11.87
CA ILE A 74 12.74 1.90 12.37
C ILE A 74 11.96 2.18 13.65
N VAL A 75 10.71 1.76 13.70
CA VAL A 75 9.85 1.92 14.88
C VAL A 75 9.58 0.54 15.49
N LEU A 76 9.96 0.39 16.75
CA LEU A 76 9.73 -0.82 17.53
C LEU A 76 8.54 -0.60 18.47
N ASP A 77 7.37 -1.15 18.09
CA ASP A 77 6.13 -1.08 18.89
C ASP A 77 5.69 -2.47 19.40
N GLU A 78 6.61 -3.44 19.44
CA GLU A 78 6.35 -4.76 20.00
C GLU A 78 7.58 -5.32 20.69
N MET A 79 7.32 -6.21 21.66
CA MET A 79 8.39 -6.93 22.34
C MET A 79 9.06 -7.91 21.38
N ILE A 80 10.38 -7.86 21.31
CA ILE A 80 11.20 -8.77 20.52
C ILE A 80 11.83 -9.76 21.50
N GLY A 81 11.61 -11.05 21.28
CA GLY A 81 12.06 -12.10 22.18
C GLY A 81 13.46 -12.68 21.88
N SER A 82 14.13 -12.19 20.82
CA SER A 82 15.40 -12.77 20.35
C SER A 82 16.38 -11.70 19.92
N MET A 83 17.63 -11.79 20.40
CA MET A 83 18.75 -10.95 19.96
C MET A 83 18.96 -11.06 18.44
N THR A 84 18.83 -12.25 17.88
CA THR A 84 18.97 -12.45 16.42
C THR A 84 17.91 -11.70 15.65
N GLU A 85 16.65 -11.74 16.09
CA GLU A 85 15.55 -10.99 15.48
C GLU A 85 15.76 -9.49 15.61
N PHE A 86 16.17 -9.01 16.80
CA PHE A 86 16.50 -7.60 17.03
C PHE A 86 17.60 -7.12 16.07
N LYS A 87 18.74 -7.83 16.01
CA LYS A 87 19.86 -7.50 15.10
C LYS A 87 19.42 -7.52 13.62
N GLN A 88 18.55 -8.43 13.22
CA GLN A 88 18.00 -8.46 11.87
C GLN A 88 17.14 -7.25 11.55
N ILE A 89 16.32 -6.80 12.48
CA ILE A 89 15.47 -5.62 12.32
C ILE A 89 16.34 -4.36 12.22
N ILE A 90 17.25 -4.14 13.18
CA ILE A 90 18.11 -2.97 13.20
C ILE A 90 19.05 -2.95 11.99
N GLY A 91 19.55 -4.11 11.58
CA GLY A 91 20.39 -4.25 10.38
C GLY A 91 19.76 -3.75 9.08
N ARG A 92 18.44 -3.54 9.04
CA ARG A 92 17.77 -2.91 7.90
C ARG A 92 18.13 -1.42 7.74
N GLY A 93 18.40 -0.74 8.86
CA GLY A 93 18.77 0.67 8.86
C GLY A 93 20.26 0.93 8.60
N THR A 94 21.14 -0.03 8.87
CA THR A 94 22.60 0.20 8.93
C THR A 94 23.27 0.53 7.60
N ARG A 95 22.62 0.28 6.46
CA ARG A 95 23.22 0.53 5.15
C ARG A 95 23.25 2.01 4.80
N LEU A 96 24.43 2.53 4.56
CA LEU A 96 24.64 3.91 4.13
C LEU A 96 24.36 4.09 2.64
N ARG A 97 23.80 5.24 2.29
CA ARG A 97 23.53 5.68 0.91
C ARG A 97 23.75 7.19 0.82
N GLU A 98 24.99 7.60 0.95
CA GLU A 98 25.37 9.01 1.05
C GLU A 98 24.97 9.81 -0.19
N LYS A 99 25.06 9.20 -1.39
CA LYS A 99 24.62 9.84 -2.64
C LYS A 99 23.14 10.18 -2.68
N GLU A 100 22.33 9.40 -1.97
CA GLU A 100 20.88 9.58 -1.83
C GLU A 100 20.51 10.27 -0.51
N GLY A 101 21.49 10.86 0.19
CA GLY A 101 21.28 11.60 1.43
C GLY A 101 20.91 10.73 2.64
N LYS A 102 21.32 9.47 2.64
CA LYS A 102 21.17 8.59 3.82
C LYS A 102 22.52 8.33 4.45
N THR A 103 22.84 9.10 5.49
CA THR A 103 24.07 9.02 6.29
C THR A 103 23.87 8.29 7.61
N HIS A 104 22.64 8.18 8.07
CA HIS A 104 22.26 7.53 9.34
C HIS A 104 20.82 7.02 9.26
N PHE A 105 20.36 6.36 10.29
CA PHE A 105 18.98 6.01 10.54
C PHE A 105 18.62 6.21 12.01
N VAL A 106 17.33 6.30 12.28
CA VAL A 106 16.80 6.52 13.63
C VAL A 106 16.04 5.26 14.07
N VAL A 107 16.16 4.89 15.32
CA VAL A 107 15.33 3.86 15.95
C VAL A 107 14.45 4.55 16.99
N MET A 108 13.13 4.35 16.87
CA MET A 108 12.15 4.71 17.88
C MET A 108 11.68 3.46 18.59
N ASP A 109 11.94 3.37 19.87
CA ASP A 109 11.64 2.18 20.67
C ASP A 109 10.59 2.50 21.74
N PHE A 110 9.34 2.12 21.47
CA PHE A 110 8.21 2.31 22.39
C PHE A 110 8.05 1.20 23.42
N ARG A 111 8.84 0.13 23.33
CA ARG A 111 8.75 -1.03 24.21
C ARG A 111 10.00 -1.26 25.04
N ASN A 112 10.95 -0.34 24.92
CA ASN A 112 12.24 -0.43 25.64
C ASN A 112 13.03 -1.72 25.31
N VAL A 113 12.87 -2.20 24.10
CA VAL A 113 13.47 -3.45 23.60
C VAL A 113 14.98 -3.31 23.46
N SER A 114 15.45 -2.11 23.05
CA SER A 114 16.88 -1.82 22.89
C SER A 114 17.68 -2.05 24.18
N ARG A 115 17.09 -1.79 25.33
CA ARG A 115 17.75 -2.07 26.65
C ARG A 115 17.92 -3.55 26.93
N LEU A 116 17.00 -4.39 26.42
CA LEU A 116 17.08 -5.84 26.62
C LEU A 116 18.21 -6.47 25.81
N PHE A 117 18.60 -5.82 24.72
CA PHE A 117 19.58 -6.31 23.77
C PHE A 117 20.80 -5.37 23.63
N ALA A 118 21.03 -4.51 24.60
CA ALA A 118 22.22 -3.67 24.66
C ALA A 118 23.49 -4.53 24.61
N ASP A 119 24.31 -4.33 23.58
CA ASP A 119 25.53 -5.07 23.31
C ASP A 119 26.64 -4.04 23.00
N PRO A 120 27.54 -3.75 23.97
CA PRO A 120 28.56 -2.71 23.80
C PRO A 120 29.50 -2.96 22.63
N GLU A 121 29.70 -4.22 22.22
CA GLU A 121 30.53 -4.55 21.06
C GLU A 121 29.84 -4.26 19.72
N TRP A 122 28.49 -4.19 19.74
CA TRP A 122 27.69 -3.92 18.55
C TRP A 122 27.14 -2.51 18.49
N ASP A 123 26.70 -1.98 19.65
CA ASP A 123 26.06 -0.67 19.75
C ASP A 123 27.10 0.45 19.99
N GLY A 124 28.32 0.10 20.36
CA GLY A 124 29.32 1.04 20.87
C GLY A 124 29.03 1.48 22.31
N PRO A 125 29.81 2.39 22.87
CA PRO A 125 29.54 2.94 24.18
C PRO A 125 28.23 3.68 24.19
N ILE A 126 27.34 3.32 25.13
CA ILE A 126 26.03 3.99 25.30
C ILE A 126 26.31 5.37 25.90
N GLU A 127 26.11 6.41 25.11
CA GLU A 127 26.00 7.76 25.62
C GLU A 127 24.62 7.92 26.28
N MET A 128 24.53 7.69 27.56
CA MET A 128 23.32 7.96 28.33
C MET A 128 23.31 9.45 28.70
N ASN A 129 22.29 10.15 28.24
CA ASN A 129 22.00 11.49 28.75
C ASN A 129 21.07 11.32 29.96
N ASP A 130 21.68 11.15 31.12
CA ASP A 130 20.98 11.03 32.40
C ASP A 130 20.30 12.34 32.84
N ASP A 131 20.63 13.46 32.20
CA ASP A 131 20.06 14.78 32.45
C ASP A 131 18.90 15.17 31.53
N TYR A 132 18.34 14.22 30.76
CA TYR A 132 17.20 14.48 29.88
C TYR A 132 15.97 14.91 30.69
N ASP A 133 15.58 16.17 30.54
CA ASP A 133 14.37 16.75 31.13
C ASP A 133 13.35 17.02 30.02
N PRO A 134 12.24 16.25 29.95
CA PRO A 134 11.24 16.41 28.90
C PRO A 134 10.60 17.79 28.84
N ASP A 135 10.67 18.57 29.91
CA ASP A 135 10.16 19.94 29.96
C ASP A 135 11.20 21.00 29.53
N LYS A 136 12.47 20.67 29.47
CA LYS A 136 13.59 21.56 29.11
C LYS A 136 14.27 21.16 27.81
N ASP A 137 14.40 19.85 27.54
CA ASP A 137 15.03 19.32 26.36
C ASP A 137 14.01 19.17 25.24
N THR A 138 13.48 20.28 24.77
CA THR A 138 12.79 20.31 23.49
C THR A 138 13.75 19.79 22.40
N PRO A 139 13.32 18.92 21.49
CA PRO A 139 14.14 18.52 20.34
C PRO A 139 14.69 19.79 19.71
N GLN A 140 16.01 19.92 19.64
CA GLN A 140 16.64 21.11 19.07
C GLN A 140 16.03 21.31 17.69
N THR A 141 15.40 22.45 17.50
CA THR A 141 14.92 22.89 16.19
C THR A 141 16.10 22.76 15.25
N PRO A 142 15.98 22.07 14.12
CA PRO A 142 17.06 21.99 13.15
C PRO A 142 17.56 23.41 12.86
N PRO A 143 18.88 23.62 12.69
CA PRO A 143 19.44 24.94 12.44
C PRO A 143 18.67 25.59 11.29
N LYS A 144 18.30 26.86 11.44
CA LYS A 144 17.61 27.63 10.41
C LYS A 144 18.35 27.42 9.09
N PRO A 145 17.67 27.11 8.00
CA PRO A 145 18.29 26.99 6.70
C PRO A 145 19.06 28.26 6.37
N GLY A 146 20.31 28.11 5.95
CA GLY A 146 21.07 29.21 5.37
C GLY A 146 20.35 29.74 4.13
N PRO A 147 20.71 30.94 3.62
CA PRO A 147 19.99 31.61 2.52
C PRO A 147 19.89 30.79 1.23
N ASP A 148 20.58 29.66 1.09
CA ASP A 148 20.56 28.79 -0.09
C ASP A 148 19.76 27.48 0.09
N ASN A 149 19.03 27.31 1.19
CA ASN A 149 18.19 26.13 1.39
C ASN A 149 16.71 26.52 1.16
N PRO A 150 15.99 25.86 0.26
CA PRO A 150 14.57 26.13 0.12
C PRO A 150 13.86 25.88 1.47
N ASP A 151 12.91 26.75 1.80
CA ASP A 151 12.10 26.66 2.99
C ASP A 151 11.64 25.22 3.25
N PRO A 152 11.73 24.74 4.50
CA PRO A 152 11.14 23.45 4.85
C PRO A 152 9.65 23.51 4.48
N PRO A 153 9.09 22.41 3.95
CA PRO A 153 7.69 22.38 3.59
C PRO A 153 6.85 22.89 4.74
N THR A 154 6.08 23.92 4.47
CA THR A 154 5.20 24.63 5.39
C THR A 154 4.56 23.66 6.38
N ALA A 155 4.59 23.99 7.67
CA ALA A 155 4.07 23.18 8.77
C ALA A 155 2.84 22.37 8.33
N LEU A 156 2.92 21.06 8.52
CA LEU A 156 1.86 20.11 8.17
C LEU A 156 0.54 20.65 8.71
N LYS A 157 -0.31 21.13 7.81
CA LYS A 157 -1.68 21.47 8.15
C LYS A 157 -2.29 20.23 8.79
N ASN A 158 -2.96 20.39 9.91
CA ASN A 158 -3.67 19.29 10.55
C ASN A 158 -4.40 18.46 9.49
N PRO A 159 -4.23 17.12 9.50
CA PRO A 159 -4.84 16.29 8.48
C PRO A 159 -6.34 16.61 8.40
N LYS A 160 -6.84 16.82 7.19
CA LYS A 160 -8.27 17.10 7.02
C LYS A 160 -9.04 15.87 7.49
N PRO A 161 -10.07 16.04 8.33
CA PRO A 161 -10.86 14.92 8.78
C PRO A 161 -11.50 14.21 7.58
N ILE A 162 -11.58 12.89 7.63
CA ILE A 162 -12.39 12.11 6.68
C ILE A 162 -13.84 12.54 6.90
N VAL A 163 -14.51 12.88 5.82
CA VAL A 163 -15.94 13.24 5.86
C VAL A 163 -16.72 12.34 4.90
N ASP A 164 -17.91 11.94 5.30
CA ASP A 164 -18.83 11.20 4.44
C ASP A 164 -19.45 12.11 3.36
N LYS A 165 -20.30 11.53 2.51
CA LYS A 165 -21.03 12.26 1.47
C LYS A 165 -21.95 13.36 1.99
N ASN A 166 -22.29 13.37 3.28
CA ASN A 166 -23.14 14.34 3.95
C ASN A 166 -22.31 15.40 4.71
N GLY A 167 -20.97 15.34 4.64
CA GLY A 167 -20.07 16.24 5.34
C GLY A 167 -19.87 15.91 6.81
N CYS A 168 -20.34 14.75 7.30
CA CYS A 168 -20.17 14.31 8.66
C CYS A 168 -18.76 13.74 8.86
N ARG A 169 -18.13 14.00 10.01
CA ARG A 169 -16.84 13.45 10.36
C ARG A 169 -16.93 11.94 10.54
N VAL A 170 -16.04 11.21 9.89
CA VAL A 170 -15.93 9.74 9.98
C VAL A 170 -14.64 9.37 10.68
N GLU A 171 -14.77 8.53 11.70
CA GLU A 171 -13.64 7.86 12.35
C GLU A 171 -13.74 6.36 12.11
N VAL A 172 -12.69 5.79 11.51
CA VAL A 172 -12.56 4.34 11.31
C VAL A 172 -11.61 3.81 12.35
N ILE A 173 -12.11 3.00 13.25
CA ILE A 173 -11.33 2.32 14.29
C ILE A 173 -11.44 0.82 14.08
N TYR A 174 -10.44 0.25 13.42
CA TYR A 174 -10.36 -1.18 13.12
C TYR A 174 -11.58 -1.67 12.30
N LYS A 175 -12.55 -2.33 12.92
CA LYS A 175 -13.75 -2.90 12.26
C LYS A 175 -15.00 -2.02 12.39
N THR A 176 -14.89 -0.93 13.09
CA THR A 176 -16.04 -0.08 13.45
C THR A 176 -15.87 1.30 12.85
N VAL A 177 -16.95 1.80 12.26
CA VAL A 177 -17.04 3.16 11.74
C VAL A 177 -17.95 3.96 12.64
N SER A 178 -17.46 5.10 13.10
CA SER A 178 -18.20 6.06 13.91
C SER A 178 -18.38 7.34 13.11
N VAL A 179 -19.61 7.77 12.94
CA VAL A 179 -19.98 8.99 12.20
C VAL A 179 -20.42 10.05 13.19
N TYR A 180 -19.86 11.24 13.11
CA TYR A 180 -20.12 12.35 14.03
C TYR A 180 -20.67 13.56 13.27
N ASP A 181 -21.55 14.32 13.91
CA ASP A 181 -22.00 15.62 13.41
C ASP A 181 -20.94 16.71 13.61
N ALA A 182 -21.25 17.92 13.13
CA ALA A 182 -20.34 19.07 13.25
C ALA A 182 -20.08 19.51 14.69
N SER A 183 -20.93 19.10 15.66
CA SER A 183 -20.75 19.38 17.09
C SER A 183 -19.87 18.33 17.80
N GLY A 184 -19.48 17.25 17.09
CA GLY A 184 -18.74 16.12 17.64
C GLY A 184 -19.61 15.08 18.34
N LYS A 185 -20.95 15.15 18.17
CA LYS A 185 -21.87 14.14 18.68
C LYS A 185 -21.90 12.93 17.74
N LEU A 186 -21.77 11.73 18.32
CA LEU A 186 -21.89 10.46 17.59
C LEU A 186 -23.31 10.33 17.00
N LEU A 187 -23.40 10.18 15.68
CA LEU A 187 -24.67 9.97 14.97
C LEU A 187 -24.95 8.50 14.73
N LYS A 188 -23.94 7.74 14.32
CA LYS A 188 -24.05 6.33 13.92
C LYS A 188 -22.75 5.60 14.25
N GLN A 189 -22.89 4.35 14.62
CA GLN A 189 -21.75 3.41 14.73
C GLN A 189 -22.17 2.10 14.07
N GLU A 190 -21.34 1.58 13.17
CA GLU A 190 -21.64 0.37 12.42
C GLU A 190 -20.36 -0.39 12.05
N SER A 191 -20.52 -1.61 11.52
CA SER A 191 -19.38 -2.35 11.00
C SER A 191 -18.82 -1.68 9.74
N ILE A 192 -17.51 -1.82 9.50
CA ILE A 192 -16.88 -1.32 8.28
C ILE A 192 -17.47 -1.97 7.02
N ILE A 193 -17.97 -3.19 7.10
CA ILE A 193 -18.62 -3.91 6.00
C ILE A 193 -19.95 -3.24 5.63
N ASP A 194 -20.82 -2.97 6.62
CA ASP A 194 -22.10 -2.33 6.40
C ASP A 194 -21.92 -0.91 5.87
N TYR A 195 -20.99 -0.17 6.45
CA TYR A 195 -20.61 1.16 5.95
C TYR A 195 -20.12 1.12 4.51
N THR A 196 -19.27 0.14 4.15
CA THR A 196 -18.78 -0.06 2.78
C THR A 196 -19.94 -0.39 1.84
N LYS A 197 -20.83 -1.30 2.22
CA LYS A 197 -22.02 -1.68 1.45
C LYS A 197 -22.93 -0.48 1.16
N GLU A 198 -23.20 0.34 2.16
CA GLU A 198 -24.03 1.54 2.01
C GLU A 198 -23.39 2.57 1.07
N ASN A 199 -22.08 2.80 1.19
CA ASN A 199 -21.37 3.77 0.35
C ASN A 199 -21.31 3.31 -1.10
N ILE A 200 -21.02 2.03 -1.37
CA ILE A 200 -21.00 1.49 -2.73
C ILE A 200 -22.41 1.55 -3.34
N ARG A 201 -23.45 1.11 -2.63
CA ARG A 201 -24.85 1.17 -3.12
C ARG A 201 -25.35 2.60 -3.29
N GLY A 202 -24.85 3.53 -2.49
CA GLY A 202 -25.13 4.96 -2.64
C GLY A 202 -24.47 5.59 -3.87
N ALA A 203 -23.30 5.06 -4.29
CA ALA A 203 -22.59 5.54 -5.48
C ALA A 203 -23.07 4.83 -6.76
N TYR A 204 -23.48 3.57 -6.67
CA TYR A 204 -23.86 2.71 -7.81
C TYR A 204 -25.25 2.12 -7.59
N ALA A 205 -26.24 2.61 -8.33
CA ALA A 205 -27.63 2.21 -8.18
C ALA A 205 -27.91 0.73 -8.47
N SER A 206 -27.04 0.06 -9.23
CA SER A 206 -27.15 -1.36 -9.58
C SER A 206 -25.81 -1.98 -9.90
N LEU A 207 -25.74 -3.32 -9.87
CA LEU A 207 -24.58 -4.09 -10.31
C LEU A 207 -24.19 -3.73 -11.76
N ASP A 208 -25.15 -3.65 -12.68
CA ASP A 208 -24.87 -3.30 -14.08
C ASP A 208 -24.29 -1.89 -14.22
N ASN A 209 -24.73 -0.97 -13.39
CA ASN A 209 -24.16 0.39 -13.34
C ASN A 209 -22.71 0.34 -12.86
N PHE A 210 -22.43 -0.42 -11.81
CA PHE A 210 -21.08 -0.61 -11.31
C PHE A 210 -20.16 -1.26 -12.34
N ILE A 211 -20.59 -2.38 -12.98
CA ILE A 211 -19.82 -3.09 -14.00
C ILE A 211 -19.44 -2.15 -15.16
N ARG A 212 -20.41 -1.37 -15.66
CA ARG A 212 -20.15 -0.41 -16.74
C ARG A 212 -19.13 0.65 -16.35
N GLN A 213 -19.21 1.14 -15.11
CA GLN A 213 -18.26 2.15 -14.63
C GLN A 213 -16.88 1.56 -14.37
N TRP A 214 -16.80 0.34 -13.87
CA TRP A 214 -15.54 -0.37 -13.68
C TRP A 214 -14.81 -0.60 -15.02
N SER A 215 -15.55 -0.98 -16.06
CA SER A 215 -15.00 -1.24 -17.39
C SER A 215 -14.65 0.03 -18.18
N ALA A 216 -15.06 1.22 -17.72
CA ALA A 216 -14.73 2.48 -18.37
C ALA A 216 -13.27 2.90 -18.08
N GLU A 217 -12.64 3.56 -19.06
CA GLU A 217 -11.20 3.70 -19.22
C GLU A 217 -10.43 4.18 -18.00
N ASP A 218 -10.72 5.14 -17.27
CA ASP A 218 -9.88 5.70 -16.20
C ASP A 218 -10.49 5.57 -14.79
N LYS A 219 -11.41 4.62 -14.58
CA LYS A 219 -12.29 4.69 -13.41
C LYS A 219 -12.00 3.70 -12.29
N LYS A 220 -11.13 2.72 -12.48
CA LYS A 220 -10.81 1.76 -11.41
C LYS A 220 -10.10 2.44 -10.24
N GLU A 221 -9.08 3.24 -10.53
CA GLU A 221 -8.41 4.06 -9.51
C GLU A 221 -9.38 5.09 -8.90
N THR A 222 -10.24 5.72 -9.71
CA THR A 222 -11.26 6.67 -9.23
C THR A 222 -12.24 6.02 -8.24
N ILE A 223 -12.67 4.78 -8.50
CA ILE A 223 -13.54 4.03 -7.59
C ILE A 223 -12.81 3.75 -6.27
N ARG A 224 -11.57 3.33 -6.35
CA ARG A 224 -10.73 3.08 -5.19
C ARG A 224 -10.48 4.35 -4.37
N GLU A 225 -10.19 5.47 -5.04
CA GLU A 225 -10.04 6.78 -4.40
C GLU A 225 -11.33 7.27 -3.74
N LEU A 226 -12.47 7.08 -4.40
CA LEU A 226 -13.77 7.44 -3.83
C LEU A 226 -14.02 6.71 -2.52
N LEU A 227 -13.77 5.42 -2.47
CA LEU A 227 -13.92 4.61 -1.26
C LEU A 227 -12.91 5.04 -0.18
N ARG A 228 -11.66 5.28 -0.54
CA ARG A 228 -10.64 5.77 0.40
C ARG A 228 -10.97 7.15 0.98
N ASN A 229 -11.50 8.06 0.16
CA ASN A 229 -11.93 9.37 0.64
C ASN A 229 -13.06 9.29 1.67
N GLN A 230 -13.76 8.16 1.69
CA GLN A 230 -14.80 7.84 2.69
C GLN A 230 -14.25 7.01 3.87
N GLY A 231 -12.93 6.80 3.94
CA GLY A 231 -12.30 6.01 4.99
C GLY A 231 -12.37 4.49 4.77
N ILE A 232 -12.76 4.04 3.58
CA ILE A 232 -12.87 2.62 3.23
C ILE A 232 -11.58 2.16 2.58
N ASP A 233 -10.86 1.26 3.25
CA ASP A 233 -9.69 0.60 2.72
C ASP A 233 -10.02 -0.85 2.36
N LEU A 234 -10.20 -1.09 1.06
CA LEU A 234 -10.59 -2.41 0.55
C LEU A 234 -9.57 -3.50 0.91
N GLU A 235 -8.28 -3.20 0.90
CA GLU A 235 -7.25 -4.20 1.21
C GLU A 235 -7.30 -4.61 2.69
N ALA A 236 -7.49 -3.65 3.59
CA ALA A 236 -7.66 -3.93 5.00
C ALA A 236 -8.89 -4.78 5.28
N ILE A 237 -10.00 -4.45 4.62
CA ILE A 237 -11.26 -5.17 4.81
C ILE A 237 -11.17 -6.58 4.23
N LYS A 238 -10.59 -6.74 3.03
CA LYS A 238 -10.35 -8.07 2.44
C LYS A 238 -9.48 -8.95 3.32
N ALA A 239 -8.41 -8.38 3.87
CA ALA A 239 -7.53 -9.12 4.78
C ALA A 239 -8.26 -9.59 6.04
N ASP A 240 -9.11 -8.73 6.62
CA ASP A 240 -9.92 -9.07 7.79
C ASP A 240 -10.94 -10.18 7.51
N GLN A 241 -11.50 -10.21 6.30
CA GLN A 241 -12.44 -11.22 5.86
C GLN A 241 -11.78 -12.51 5.35
N GLY A 242 -10.44 -12.58 5.33
CA GLY A 242 -9.71 -13.72 4.77
C GLY A 242 -9.79 -13.79 3.24
N MET A 243 -10.06 -12.67 2.58
CA MET A 243 -10.27 -12.55 1.12
C MET A 243 -9.14 -11.77 0.42
N SER A 244 -7.92 -11.77 0.96
CA SER A 244 -6.78 -11.02 0.40
C SER A 244 -6.41 -11.38 -1.03
N ASP A 245 -6.78 -12.57 -1.49
CA ASP A 245 -6.56 -13.08 -2.85
C ASP A 245 -7.70 -12.76 -3.83
N VAL A 246 -8.83 -12.21 -3.32
CA VAL A 246 -9.96 -11.79 -4.12
C VAL A 246 -9.63 -10.46 -4.83
N ASP A 247 -10.07 -10.33 -6.08
CA ASP A 247 -9.95 -9.07 -6.83
C ASP A 247 -10.87 -7.98 -6.23
N ASP A 248 -10.47 -6.72 -6.30
CA ASP A 248 -11.27 -5.60 -5.77
C ASP A 248 -12.65 -5.52 -6.41
N PHE A 249 -12.73 -5.80 -7.71
CA PHE A 249 -14.00 -5.88 -8.43
C PHE A 249 -14.93 -6.91 -7.81
N ASP A 250 -14.41 -8.12 -7.57
CA ASP A 250 -15.20 -9.21 -7.01
C ASP A 250 -15.56 -8.96 -5.56
N PHE A 251 -14.65 -8.36 -4.80
CA PHE A 251 -14.92 -8.00 -3.42
C PHE A 251 -16.03 -6.94 -3.31
N ILE A 252 -15.99 -5.90 -4.16
CA ILE A 252 -17.05 -4.89 -4.23
C ILE A 252 -18.39 -5.52 -4.63
N CYS A 253 -18.37 -6.40 -5.64
CA CYS A 253 -19.57 -7.13 -6.07
C CYS A 253 -20.12 -8.04 -4.95
N HIS A 254 -19.25 -8.65 -4.17
CA HIS A 254 -19.63 -9.49 -3.05
C HIS A 254 -20.28 -8.67 -1.94
N VAL A 255 -19.61 -7.62 -1.46
CA VAL A 255 -20.10 -6.81 -0.33
C VAL A 255 -21.38 -6.05 -0.69
N ALA A 256 -21.41 -5.43 -1.87
CA ALA A 256 -22.52 -4.54 -2.22
C ALA A 256 -23.70 -5.24 -2.89
N PHE A 257 -23.46 -6.30 -3.68
CA PHE A 257 -24.47 -6.93 -4.53
C PHE A 257 -24.64 -8.42 -4.27
N ASP A 258 -24.05 -8.93 -3.17
CA ASP A 258 -24.20 -10.31 -2.70
C ASP A 258 -23.79 -11.36 -3.75
N LYS A 259 -22.75 -11.05 -4.57
CA LYS A 259 -22.21 -11.95 -5.59
C LYS A 259 -21.12 -12.86 -5.03
N LYS A 260 -20.96 -14.05 -5.64
CA LYS A 260 -19.85 -14.94 -5.28
C LYS A 260 -18.53 -14.33 -5.78
N PRO A 261 -17.55 -14.10 -4.89
CA PRO A 261 -16.28 -13.52 -5.31
C PRO A 261 -15.40 -14.54 -6.01
N LEU A 262 -14.63 -14.09 -7.02
CA LEU A 262 -13.56 -14.85 -7.66
C LEU A 262 -12.21 -14.33 -7.14
N THR A 263 -11.28 -15.27 -6.95
CA THR A 263 -9.90 -14.93 -6.68
C THR A 263 -9.20 -14.40 -7.94
N ARG A 264 -8.14 -13.61 -7.76
CA ARG A 264 -7.30 -13.17 -8.90
C ARG A 264 -6.76 -14.35 -9.71
N ARG A 265 -6.44 -15.46 -9.04
CA ARG A 265 -5.98 -16.68 -9.69
C ARG A 265 -7.07 -17.28 -10.59
N GLU A 266 -8.30 -17.43 -10.09
CA GLU A 266 -9.42 -17.94 -10.88
C GLU A 266 -9.69 -17.08 -12.12
N ARG A 267 -9.64 -15.74 -11.97
CA ARG A 267 -9.77 -14.82 -13.10
C ARG A 267 -8.65 -14.99 -14.13
N ALA A 268 -7.41 -15.08 -13.68
CA ALA A 268 -6.26 -15.29 -14.56
C ALA A 268 -6.33 -16.64 -15.30
N GLU A 269 -6.74 -17.71 -14.61
CA GLU A 269 -6.96 -19.01 -15.24
C GLU A 269 -8.08 -18.97 -16.29
N ASN A 270 -9.13 -18.20 -16.03
CA ASN A 270 -10.20 -18.01 -17.00
C ASN A 270 -9.69 -17.29 -18.27
N VAL A 271 -8.80 -16.30 -18.14
CA VAL A 271 -8.16 -15.67 -19.31
C VAL A 271 -7.31 -16.67 -20.08
N LYS A 272 -6.52 -17.50 -19.39
CA LYS A 272 -5.68 -18.54 -20.02
C LYS A 272 -6.53 -19.57 -20.80
N LYS A 273 -7.73 -19.91 -20.29
CA LYS A 273 -8.67 -20.84 -20.95
C LYS A 273 -9.38 -20.25 -22.18
N LYS A 274 -9.55 -18.92 -22.24
CA LYS A 274 -10.33 -18.22 -23.30
C LYS A 274 -9.54 -17.92 -24.58
N ASP A 275 -8.40 -18.53 -24.81
CA ASP A 275 -7.57 -18.32 -26.01
C ASP A 275 -7.13 -16.86 -26.29
N PHE A 276 -7.34 -15.96 -25.34
CA PHE A 276 -6.98 -14.55 -25.47
C PHE A 276 -5.51 -14.38 -25.86
N LEU A 277 -4.62 -15.10 -25.19
CA LEU A 277 -3.18 -15.02 -25.41
C LEU A 277 -2.74 -15.57 -26.79
N ASN A 278 -3.59 -16.34 -27.46
CA ASN A 278 -3.30 -16.89 -28.79
C ASN A 278 -3.31 -15.83 -29.90
N LYS A 279 -3.88 -14.63 -29.62
CA LYS A 279 -3.80 -13.46 -30.52
C LYS A 279 -2.38 -12.92 -30.64
N TYR A 280 -1.53 -13.23 -29.67
CA TYR A 280 -0.17 -12.71 -29.56
C TYR A 280 0.84 -13.84 -29.70
N SER A 281 2.00 -13.56 -30.27
CA SER A 281 3.06 -14.54 -30.45
C SER A 281 4.40 -14.02 -29.94
N GLY A 282 5.37 -14.94 -29.75
CA GLY A 282 6.73 -14.62 -29.38
C GLY A 282 6.83 -13.77 -28.10
N ALA A 283 7.64 -12.72 -28.17
CA ALA A 283 7.94 -11.87 -27.01
C ALA A 283 6.72 -11.09 -26.50
N ALA A 284 5.77 -10.71 -27.36
CA ALA A 284 4.57 -10.01 -26.94
C ALA A 284 3.70 -10.89 -26.02
N ARG A 285 3.53 -12.17 -26.38
CA ARG A 285 2.82 -13.15 -25.55
C ARG A 285 3.50 -13.35 -24.20
N MET A 286 4.83 -13.48 -24.17
CA MET A 286 5.59 -13.62 -22.91
C MET A 286 5.37 -12.43 -21.98
N VAL A 287 5.32 -11.21 -22.52
CA VAL A 287 5.03 -10.01 -21.73
C VAL A 287 3.62 -10.06 -21.13
N LEU A 288 2.60 -10.43 -21.92
CA LEU A 288 1.22 -10.53 -21.41
C LEU A 288 1.04 -11.66 -20.39
N GLU A 289 1.73 -12.78 -20.56
CA GLU A 289 1.75 -13.87 -19.57
C GLU A 289 2.39 -13.38 -18.25
N ALA A 290 3.50 -12.65 -18.33
CA ALA A 290 4.14 -12.06 -17.14
C ALA A 290 3.27 -10.99 -16.47
N LEU A 291 2.53 -10.18 -17.25
CA LEU A 291 1.54 -9.23 -16.69
C LEU A 291 0.40 -9.97 -15.98
N LEU A 292 -0.09 -11.06 -16.57
CA LEU A 292 -1.13 -11.87 -15.95
C LEU A 292 -0.64 -12.56 -14.66
N ASP A 293 0.61 -13.01 -14.62
CA ASP A 293 1.23 -13.55 -13.41
C ASP A 293 1.41 -12.46 -12.34
N LYS A 294 1.77 -11.24 -12.73
CA LYS A 294 1.79 -10.08 -11.82
C LYS A 294 0.37 -9.78 -11.30
N TYR A 295 -0.64 -9.75 -12.17
CA TYR A 295 -2.04 -9.56 -11.76
C TYR A 295 -2.48 -10.56 -10.69
N MET A 296 -2.14 -11.84 -10.82
CA MET A 296 -2.47 -12.86 -9.80
C MET A 296 -1.91 -12.49 -8.41
N ASN A 297 -0.75 -11.85 -8.37
CA ASN A 297 -0.09 -11.51 -7.12
C ASN A 297 -0.45 -10.11 -6.60
N THR A 298 -0.72 -9.14 -7.48
CA THR A 298 -0.77 -7.71 -7.14
C THR A 298 -2.08 -7.02 -7.47
N GLY A 299 -2.95 -7.67 -8.26
CA GLY A 299 -4.19 -7.08 -8.76
C GLY A 299 -4.00 -6.17 -9.97
N ILE A 300 -5.11 -5.54 -10.39
CA ILE A 300 -5.22 -4.83 -11.68
C ILE A 300 -4.39 -3.54 -11.75
N TYR A 301 -4.33 -2.79 -10.66
CA TYR A 301 -3.72 -1.45 -10.65
C TYR A 301 -2.23 -1.43 -10.99
N GLU A 302 -1.53 -2.53 -10.73
CA GLU A 302 -0.10 -2.62 -11.01
C GLU A 302 0.18 -2.86 -12.49
N ILE A 303 -0.66 -3.66 -13.15
CA ILE A 303 -0.45 -3.96 -14.57
C ILE A 303 -0.86 -2.81 -15.49
N GLU A 304 -1.69 -1.88 -15.02
CA GLU A 304 -2.04 -0.65 -15.75
C GLU A 304 -0.88 0.36 -15.79
N LYS A 305 0.05 0.29 -14.83
CA LYS A 305 1.16 1.24 -14.72
C LYS A 305 2.31 0.85 -15.66
N THR A 306 2.74 1.75 -16.53
CA THR A 306 3.89 1.52 -17.41
C THR A 306 5.21 1.32 -16.66
N GLU A 307 5.30 1.81 -15.41
CA GLU A 307 6.43 1.64 -14.50
C GLU A 307 6.73 0.18 -14.19
N ILE A 308 5.73 -0.71 -14.27
CA ILE A 308 5.91 -2.15 -14.08
C ILE A 308 6.96 -2.73 -15.02
N LEU A 309 7.10 -2.17 -16.23
CA LEU A 309 8.11 -2.60 -17.22
C LEU A 309 9.55 -2.35 -16.76
N ARG A 310 9.76 -1.63 -15.66
CA ARG A 310 11.07 -1.39 -15.04
C ARG A 310 11.36 -2.34 -13.87
N LEU A 311 10.47 -3.30 -13.62
CA LEU A 311 10.60 -4.29 -12.56
C LEU A 311 10.83 -5.69 -13.17
N ASP A 312 11.33 -6.62 -12.37
CA ASP A 312 11.40 -8.01 -12.76
C ASP A 312 9.99 -8.64 -12.84
N PRO A 313 9.72 -9.51 -13.82
CA PRO A 313 10.67 -10.08 -14.81
C PRO A 313 10.86 -9.24 -16.08
N PHE A 314 10.18 -8.10 -16.25
CA PHE A 314 10.17 -7.30 -17.49
C PHE A 314 11.54 -6.71 -17.82
N MET A 315 12.34 -6.32 -16.83
CA MET A 315 13.70 -5.82 -17.05
C MET A 315 14.56 -6.84 -17.81
N GLN A 316 14.36 -8.12 -17.59
CA GLN A 316 15.08 -9.19 -18.28
C GLN A 316 14.63 -9.36 -19.73
N MET A 317 13.40 -8.93 -20.07
CA MET A 317 12.86 -8.95 -21.44
C MET A 317 13.34 -7.75 -22.28
N GLY A 318 13.84 -6.70 -21.62
CA GLY A 318 14.41 -5.51 -22.23
C GLY A 318 13.95 -4.20 -21.63
N LYS A 319 14.49 -3.10 -22.20
CA LYS A 319 14.04 -1.76 -21.81
C LYS A 319 12.57 -1.53 -22.19
N PRO A 320 11.80 -0.65 -21.51
CA PRO A 320 10.40 -0.39 -21.81
C PRO A 320 10.09 -0.11 -23.28
N GLN A 321 10.96 0.64 -23.98
CA GLN A 321 10.79 0.93 -25.41
C GLN A 321 10.90 -0.34 -26.29
N LYS A 322 11.80 -1.26 -25.92
CA LYS A 322 11.93 -2.55 -26.62
C LYS A 322 10.72 -3.43 -26.38
N ILE A 323 10.22 -3.47 -25.15
CA ILE A 323 8.98 -4.22 -24.83
C ILE A 323 7.81 -3.66 -25.62
N ALA A 324 7.63 -2.33 -25.65
CA ALA A 324 6.58 -1.70 -26.44
C ALA A 324 6.70 -2.03 -27.94
N SER A 325 7.92 -2.16 -28.47
CA SER A 325 8.11 -2.52 -29.89
C SER A 325 7.56 -3.89 -30.27
N TYR A 326 7.44 -4.82 -29.32
CA TYR A 326 6.80 -6.13 -29.56
C TYR A 326 5.31 -6.03 -29.88
N PHE A 327 4.67 -4.90 -29.54
CA PHE A 327 3.27 -4.59 -29.77
C PHE A 327 3.06 -3.55 -30.88
N GLY A 328 4.10 -3.20 -31.63
CA GLY A 328 4.04 -2.16 -32.65
C GLY A 328 4.19 -0.72 -32.12
N GLY A 329 4.70 -0.58 -30.90
CA GLY A 329 4.93 0.71 -30.22
C GLY A 329 4.13 0.89 -28.93
N LYS A 330 4.24 2.08 -28.35
CA LYS A 330 3.60 2.40 -27.05
C LYS A 330 2.08 2.23 -27.11
N ASP A 331 1.44 2.73 -28.14
CA ASP A 331 -0.04 2.66 -28.28
C ASP A 331 -0.51 1.23 -28.44
N GLY A 332 0.24 0.41 -29.20
CA GLY A 332 -0.05 -1.02 -29.33
C GLY A 332 0.08 -1.79 -28.02
N TYR A 333 1.10 -1.45 -27.21
CA TYR A 333 1.25 -2.01 -25.88
C TYR A 333 0.07 -1.63 -24.97
N LEU A 334 -0.28 -0.35 -24.88
CA LEU A 334 -1.40 0.12 -24.06
C LEU A 334 -2.73 -0.51 -24.49
N LYS A 335 -2.94 -0.68 -25.80
CA LYS A 335 -4.11 -1.38 -26.32
C LYS A 335 -4.13 -2.86 -25.89
N ALA A 336 -2.99 -3.54 -25.93
CA ALA A 336 -2.87 -4.93 -25.51
C ALA A 336 -3.13 -5.12 -24.01
N VAL A 337 -2.62 -4.19 -23.16
CA VAL A 337 -2.92 -4.18 -21.71
C VAL A 337 -4.42 -4.00 -21.49
N LYS A 338 -5.05 -3.06 -22.17
CA LYS A 338 -6.50 -2.82 -22.07
C LYS A 338 -7.33 -4.03 -22.52
N GLU A 339 -6.94 -4.71 -23.60
CA GLU A 339 -7.58 -5.96 -24.02
C GLU A 339 -7.40 -7.06 -22.97
N LEU A 340 -6.24 -7.14 -22.31
CA LEU A 340 -5.99 -8.06 -21.20
C LEU A 340 -6.92 -7.78 -20.02
N GLU A 341 -7.06 -6.52 -19.62
CA GLU A 341 -7.99 -6.10 -18.56
C GLU A 341 -9.44 -6.47 -18.88
N GLN A 342 -9.86 -6.20 -20.10
CA GLN A 342 -11.19 -6.60 -20.56
C GLN A 342 -11.38 -8.11 -20.48
N ALA A 343 -10.38 -8.89 -20.89
CA ALA A 343 -10.44 -10.35 -20.83
C ALA A 343 -10.50 -10.87 -19.37
N ILE A 344 -9.86 -10.19 -18.41
CA ILE A 344 -9.91 -10.52 -16.97
C ILE A 344 -11.33 -10.37 -16.43
N TYR A 345 -12.05 -9.29 -16.80
CA TYR A 345 -13.40 -9.00 -16.30
C TYR A 345 -14.52 -9.46 -17.25
N ASP A 346 -14.17 -10.04 -18.39
CA ASP A 346 -15.12 -10.61 -19.34
C ASP A 346 -15.85 -11.81 -18.73
N GLY A 347 -17.17 -11.68 -18.59
CA GLY A 347 -18.02 -12.65 -17.87
C GLY A 347 -18.68 -12.06 -16.62
N GLY A 348 -18.35 -10.81 -16.26
CA GLY A 348 -19.00 -10.10 -15.14
C GLY A 348 -18.66 -10.68 -13.76
N ALA A 349 -19.51 -10.36 -12.78
CA ALA A 349 -19.48 -10.97 -11.44
C ALA A 349 -20.16 -12.36 -11.50
N ALA A 350 -19.56 -13.35 -10.86
CA ALA A 350 -20.04 -14.74 -10.83
C ALA A 350 -21.37 -14.90 -10.06
#